data_53cece8c008a500cd4d2e6a31ec6e953
#
_entry.id   53cece8c008a500cd4d2e6a31ec6e953
#
_cell.length_a   1.000
_cell.length_b   1.000
_cell.length_c   1.000
_cell.angle_alpha   90.00
_cell.angle_beta   90.00
_cell.angle_gamma   90.00
#
_symmetry.space_group_name_H-M   'P 1'
#
loop_
_entity.id
_entity.type
_entity.pdbx_description
1 polymer ?
#
loop_
_entity_poly.entity_id
_entity_poly.type
_entity_poly.pdbx_seq_one_letter_code
_entity_poly.pdbx_strand_id
1 'polypeptide(L)'
;MMRMTKGKIPRIVFHILVWIVFIFLPVFLVKRYRMASDFMMTYYTFAVISALIFYINYIFLVPKLFFENKKYRYYIAALVLVFCFYFISGFANGQINNWIARNDSEQSDRQINERRVPGQPPRRPRIIIALPNARLIGYASYSLFLVFLSLSLRLLERQEEMEKTKLNAELAILKNQISPHFFFNTLNNIYSLIGRNNEDSKNA
;
A
#
# COMPACT_ATOMS: atom_id res chain seq x y z
N MET A 1 -12.65 -15.56 -17.86
CA MET A 1 -11.61 -14.65 -18.37
C MET A 1 -11.87 -13.26 -17.79
N MET A 2 -11.10 -12.88 -16.74
CA MET A 2 -11.37 -11.70 -15.89
C MET A 2 -10.90 -10.45 -16.65
N ARG A 3 -11.84 -9.64 -17.17
CA ARG A 3 -11.54 -8.35 -17.80
C ARG A 3 -11.00 -7.39 -16.72
N MET A 4 -9.68 -7.35 -16.59
CA MET A 4 -9.03 -6.33 -15.75
C MET A 4 -9.29 -4.96 -16.36
N THR A 5 -10.06 -4.13 -15.69
CA THR A 5 -10.37 -2.76 -16.12
C THR A 5 -9.08 -1.95 -16.20
N LYS A 6 -8.91 -1.19 -17.29
CA LYS A 6 -7.69 -0.38 -17.61
C LYS A 6 -7.14 0.48 -16.45
N GLY A 7 -7.92 0.76 -15.40
CA GLY A 7 -7.50 1.56 -14.24
C GLY A 7 -6.94 0.75 -13.06
N LYS A 8 -7.08 -0.59 -13.04
CA LYS A 8 -6.54 -1.43 -11.95
C LYS A 8 -5.11 -1.89 -12.20
N ILE A 9 -4.71 -2.03 -13.46
CA ILE A 9 -3.36 -2.48 -13.84
C ILE A 9 -2.27 -1.51 -13.34
N PRO A 10 -2.35 -0.19 -13.58
CA PRO A 10 -1.32 0.73 -13.10
C PRO A 10 -1.20 0.77 -11.57
N ARG A 11 -2.30 0.57 -10.83
CA ARG A 11 -2.28 0.53 -9.36
C ARG A 11 -1.54 -0.69 -8.84
N ILE A 12 -1.83 -1.87 -9.38
CA ILE A 12 -1.14 -3.12 -9.01
C ILE A 12 0.35 -2.99 -9.34
N VAL A 13 0.70 -2.48 -10.51
CA VAL A 13 2.10 -2.25 -10.91
C VAL A 13 2.80 -1.29 -9.94
N PHE A 14 2.14 -0.22 -9.53
CA PHE A 14 2.69 0.71 -8.53
C PHE A 14 2.99 0.02 -7.20
N HIS A 15 2.07 -0.76 -6.65
CA HIS A 15 2.30 -1.52 -5.42
C HIS A 15 3.44 -2.52 -5.57
N ILE A 16 3.52 -3.23 -6.70
CA ILE A 16 4.61 -4.17 -6.99
C ILE A 16 5.96 -3.43 -7.03
N LEU A 17 6.05 -2.30 -7.72
CA LEU A 17 7.28 -1.50 -7.80
C LEU A 17 7.74 -1.02 -6.43
N VAL A 18 6.82 -0.51 -5.61
CA VAL A 18 7.12 -0.09 -4.23
C VAL A 18 7.68 -1.26 -3.43
N TRP A 19 7.09 -2.45 -3.52
CA TRP A 19 7.58 -3.64 -2.82
C TRP A 19 8.92 -4.14 -3.34
N ILE A 20 9.16 -4.08 -4.65
CA ILE A 20 10.47 -4.40 -5.23
C ILE A 20 11.55 -3.49 -4.61
N VAL A 21 11.31 -2.17 -4.59
CA VAL A 21 12.26 -1.23 -3.97
C VAL A 21 12.48 -1.57 -2.49
N PHE A 22 11.41 -1.83 -1.73
CA PHE A 22 11.51 -2.17 -0.31
C PHE A 22 12.28 -3.46 -0.04
N ILE A 23 12.13 -4.48 -0.88
CA ILE A 23 12.82 -5.76 -0.74
C ILE A 23 14.31 -5.64 -1.09
N PHE A 24 14.64 -4.89 -2.14
CA PHE A 24 16.03 -4.79 -2.60
C PHE A 24 16.86 -3.72 -1.90
N LEU A 25 16.21 -2.70 -1.31
CA LEU A 25 16.88 -1.60 -0.61
C LEU A 25 17.88 -2.06 0.47
N PRO A 26 17.53 -2.98 1.40
CA PRO A 26 18.47 -3.40 2.44
C PRO A 26 19.67 -4.16 1.87
N VAL A 27 19.49 -4.93 0.80
CA VAL A 27 20.60 -5.64 0.12
C VAL A 27 21.62 -4.65 -0.42
N PHE A 28 21.14 -3.57 -1.03
CA PHE A 28 21.98 -2.49 -1.52
C PHE A 28 22.69 -1.77 -0.37
N LEU A 29 21.97 -1.43 0.70
CA LEU A 29 22.53 -0.72 1.86
C LEU A 29 23.60 -1.55 2.59
N VAL A 30 23.36 -2.84 2.79
CA VAL A 30 24.33 -3.75 3.42
C VAL A 30 25.61 -3.82 2.60
N LYS A 31 25.52 -3.99 1.28
CA LYS A 31 26.69 -4.03 0.40
C LYS A 31 27.44 -2.69 0.36
N ARG A 32 26.72 -1.58 0.32
CA ARG A 32 27.33 -0.23 0.17
C ARG A 32 27.98 0.25 1.46
N TYR A 33 27.34 0.00 2.60
CA TYR A 33 27.76 0.56 3.90
C TYR A 33 28.35 -0.48 4.86
N ARG A 34 28.54 -1.73 4.40
CA ARG A 34 29.06 -2.86 5.21
C ARG A 34 28.31 -3.01 6.54
N MET A 35 26.99 -2.87 6.51
CA MET A 35 26.15 -3.05 7.69
C MET A 35 26.16 -4.52 8.13
N ALA A 36 25.97 -4.74 9.44
CA ALA A 36 25.92 -6.10 10.00
C ALA A 36 24.73 -6.90 9.41
N SER A 37 24.88 -8.22 9.31
CA SER A 37 23.82 -9.14 8.83
C SER A 37 22.52 -9.01 9.61
N ASP A 38 22.62 -8.68 10.90
CA ASP A 38 21.51 -8.51 11.83
C ASP A 38 20.57 -7.37 11.43
N PHE A 39 21.09 -6.37 10.72
CA PHE A 39 20.30 -5.30 10.12
C PHE A 39 19.24 -5.85 9.16
N MET A 40 19.57 -6.85 8.34
CA MET A 40 18.63 -7.43 7.38
C MET A 40 17.44 -8.09 8.08
N MET A 41 17.71 -8.87 9.14
CA MET A 41 16.66 -9.55 9.90
C MET A 41 15.70 -8.55 10.53
N THR A 42 16.22 -7.52 11.18
CA THR A 42 15.42 -6.46 11.78
C THR A 42 14.61 -5.70 10.71
N TYR A 43 15.24 -5.36 9.59
CA TYR A 43 14.58 -4.64 8.50
C TYR A 43 13.41 -5.43 7.90
N TYR A 44 13.61 -6.71 7.53
CA TYR A 44 12.54 -7.50 6.91
C TYR A 44 11.39 -7.77 7.87
N THR A 45 11.68 -8.03 9.14
CA THR A 45 10.62 -8.17 10.15
C THR A 45 9.78 -6.89 10.24
N PHE A 46 10.44 -5.75 10.29
CA PHE A 46 9.75 -4.45 10.34
C PHE A 46 8.96 -4.17 9.05
N ALA A 47 9.50 -4.51 7.88
CA ALA A 47 8.84 -4.36 6.58
C ALA A 47 7.56 -5.21 6.48
N VAL A 48 7.60 -6.46 6.95
CA VAL A 48 6.43 -7.36 6.97
C VAL A 48 5.33 -6.82 7.88
N ILE A 49 5.68 -6.39 9.10
CA ILE A 49 4.71 -5.82 10.05
C ILE A 49 4.09 -4.54 9.47
N SER A 50 4.91 -3.69 8.85
CA SER A 50 4.46 -2.45 8.19
C SER A 50 3.51 -2.72 7.03
N ALA A 51 3.80 -3.75 6.22
CA ALA A 51 2.92 -4.18 5.14
C ALA A 51 1.55 -4.61 5.65
N LEU A 52 1.53 -5.44 6.68
CA LEU A 52 0.28 -5.93 7.26
C LEU A 52 -0.61 -4.77 7.71
N ILE A 53 -0.04 -3.80 8.41
CA ILE A 53 -0.79 -2.64 8.90
C ILE A 53 -1.29 -1.76 7.77
N PHE A 54 -0.42 -1.45 6.81
CA PHE A 54 -0.81 -0.69 5.64
C PHE A 54 -1.98 -1.35 4.91
N TYR A 55 -1.91 -2.66 4.61
CA TYR A 55 -2.96 -3.35 3.87
C TYR A 55 -4.23 -3.59 4.70
N ILE A 56 -4.13 -3.83 6.01
CA ILE A 56 -5.31 -3.91 6.88
C ILE A 56 -6.06 -2.58 6.86
N ASN A 57 -5.36 -1.46 6.99
CA ASN A 57 -6.01 -0.16 6.90
C ASN A 57 -6.58 0.11 5.50
N TYR A 58 -5.79 -0.10 4.46
CA TYR A 58 -6.15 0.19 3.08
C TYR A 58 -7.33 -0.65 2.56
N ILE A 59 -7.35 -1.97 2.84
CA ILE A 59 -8.34 -2.91 2.28
C ILE A 59 -9.59 -3.00 3.17
N PHE A 60 -9.43 -2.96 4.49
CA PHE A 60 -10.53 -3.23 5.42
C PHE A 60 -11.03 -1.98 6.14
N LEU A 61 -10.17 -1.24 6.84
CA LEU A 61 -10.62 -0.16 7.70
C LEU A 61 -11.19 1.01 6.90
N VAL A 62 -10.48 1.50 5.90
CA VAL A 62 -10.91 2.65 5.12
C VAL A 62 -12.20 2.36 4.35
N PRO A 63 -12.34 1.26 3.57
CA PRO A 63 -13.58 1.01 2.85
C PRO A 63 -14.78 0.76 3.75
N LYS A 64 -14.61 -0.04 4.81
CA LYS A 64 -15.72 -0.49 5.65
C LYS A 64 -16.15 0.50 6.75
N LEU A 65 -15.22 1.34 7.20
CA LEU A 65 -15.52 2.25 8.32
C LEU A 65 -15.53 3.70 7.87
N PHE A 66 -14.55 4.14 7.10
CA PHE A 66 -14.44 5.54 6.68
C PHE A 66 -15.48 5.89 5.60
N PHE A 67 -15.63 5.07 4.56
CA PHE A 67 -16.56 5.34 3.45
C PHE A 67 -18.03 5.00 3.78
N GLU A 68 -18.29 4.11 4.74
CA GLU A 68 -19.64 3.82 5.23
C GLU A 68 -20.17 4.85 6.25
N ASN A 69 -19.55 6.02 6.34
CA ASN A 69 -19.93 7.11 7.26
C ASN A 69 -19.77 6.79 8.76
N LYS A 70 -19.02 5.73 9.08
CA LYS A 70 -18.70 5.33 10.46
C LYS A 70 -17.35 5.90 10.90
N LYS A 71 -17.10 7.20 10.64
CA LYS A 71 -15.80 7.88 10.83
C LYS A 71 -15.26 7.72 12.24
N TYR A 72 -16.12 7.82 13.25
CA TYR A 72 -15.72 7.64 14.64
C TYR A 72 -15.12 6.24 14.91
N ARG A 73 -15.78 5.19 14.40
CA ARG A 73 -15.25 3.81 14.51
C ARG A 73 -13.94 3.63 13.76
N TYR A 74 -13.78 4.31 12.64
CA TYR A 74 -12.51 4.31 11.91
C TYR A 74 -11.36 4.88 12.73
N TYR A 75 -11.55 6.05 13.38
CA TYR A 75 -10.48 6.66 14.19
C TYR A 75 -10.10 5.79 15.38
N ILE A 76 -11.06 5.17 16.06
CA ILE A 76 -10.78 4.22 17.14
C ILE A 76 -10.00 3.02 16.60
N ALA A 77 -10.45 2.40 15.51
CA ALA A 77 -9.79 1.24 14.92
C ALA A 77 -8.37 1.57 14.42
N ALA A 78 -8.16 2.75 13.83
CA ALA A 78 -6.85 3.22 13.41
C ALA A 78 -5.91 3.43 14.62
N LEU A 79 -6.43 3.98 15.72
CA LEU A 79 -5.66 4.15 16.96
C LEU A 79 -5.27 2.79 17.56
N VAL A 80 -6.21 1.83 17.61
CA VAL A 80 -5.91 0.45 18.04
C VAL A 80 -4.86 -0.19 17.12
N LEU A 81 -4.96 0.01 15.82
CA LEU A 81 -4.00 -0.50 14.85
C LEU A 81 -2.58 0.06 15.10
N VAL A 82 -2.45 1.36 15.37
CA VAL A 82 -1.18 2.02 15.72
C VAL A 82 -0.61 1.42 17.02
N PHE A 83 -1.47 1.20 18.02
CA PHE A 83 -1.08 0.57 19.29
C PHE A 83 -0.59 -0.87 19.10
N CYS A 84 -1.33 -1.66 18.32
CA CYS A 84 -0.92 -3.02 17.97
C CYS A 84 0.44 -3.04 17.25
N PHE A 85 0.65 -2.13 16.31
CA PHE A 85 1.94 -2.00 15.61
C PHE A 85 3.09 -1.74 16.60
N TYR A 86 2.88 -0.82 17.49
CA TYR A 86 3.87 -0.47 18.49
C TYR A 86 4.28 -1.70 19.33
N PHE A 87 3.30 -2.42 19.88
CA PHE A 87 3.57 -3.62 20.72
C PHE A 87 4.22 -4.75 19.91
N ILE A 88 3.70 -5.04 18.73
CA ILE A 88 4.21 -6.14 17.88
C ILE A 88 5.64 -5.82 17.42
N SER A 89 5.90 -4.59 16.98
CA SER A 89 7.25 -4.16 16.56
C SER A 89 8.24 -4.16 17.72
N GLY A 90 7.82 -3.71 18.91
CA GLY A 90 8.62 -3.75 20.12
C GLY A 90 8.96 -5.17 20.55
N PHE A 91 7.98 -6.06 20.57
CA PHE A 91 8.16 -7.46 20.92
C PHE A 91 9.09 -8.17 19.92
N ALA A 92 8.83 -8.02 18.61
CA ALA A 92 9.63 -8.63 17.56
C ALA A 92 11.11 -8.18 17.63
N ASN A 93 11.33 -6.86 17.82
CA ASN A 93 12.68 -6.33 17.96
C ASN A 93 13.38 -6.83 19.23
N GLY A 94 12.65 -6.99 20.33
CA GLY A 94 13.16 -7.60 21.56
C GLY A 94 13.62 -9.04 21.35
N GLN A 95 12.85 -9.86 20.64
CA GLN A 95 13.19 -11.24 20.33
C GLN A 95 14.43 -11.35 19.42
N ILE A 96 14.50 -10.50 18.41
CA ILE A 96 15.66 -10.44 17.49
C ILE A 96 16.92 -10.05 18.27
N ASN A 97 16.86 -9.01 19.10
CA ASN A 97 18.02 -8.58 19.89
C ASN A 97 18.50 -9.67 20.87
N ASN A 98 17.55 -10.38 21.51
CA ASN A 98 17.89 -11.51 22.40
C ASN A 98 18.54 -12.66 21.64
N TRP A 99 18.08 -12.96 20.43
CA TRP A 99 18.66 -13.99 19.57
C TRP A 99 20.08 -13.62 19.13
N ILE A 100 20.28 -12.37 18.69
CA ILE A 100 21.60 -11.83 18.31
C ILE A 100 22.57 -11.92 19.49
N ALA A 101 22.15 -11.44 20.67
CA ALA A 101 22.98 -11.45 21.87
C ALA A 101 23.40 -12.87 22.27
N ARG A 102 22.53 -13.87 22.12
CA ARG A 102 22.89 -15.29 22.37
C ARG A 102 23.93 -15.80 21.37
N ASN A 103 23.75 -15.53 20.09
CA ASN A 103 24.69 -15.98 19.06
C ASN A 103 26.07 -15.31 19.23
N ASP A 104 26.11 -14.01 19.56
CA ASP A 104 27.36 -13.30 19.81
C ASP A 104 28.09 -13.84 21.04
N SER A 105 27.36 -14.19 22.11
CA SER A 105 27.96 -14.79 23.31
C SER A 105 28.53 -16.16 23.01
N GLU A 106 27.83 -17.05 22.28
CA GLU A 106 28.32 -18.37 21.89
C GLU A 106 29.57 -18.30 20.99
N GLN A 107 29.59 -17.33 20.03
CA GLN A 107 30.77 -17.14 19.19
C GLN A 107 31.96 -16.58 19.98
N SER A 108 31.70 -15.67 20.93
CA SER A 108 32.73 -15.11 21.80
C SER A 108 33.34 -16.17 22.70
N ASP A 109 32.51 -17.06 23.28
CA ASP A 109 32.98 -18.16 24.14
C ASP A 109 33.80 -19.20 23.36
N ARG A 110 33.41 -19.50 22.10
CA ARG A 110 34.24 -20.38 21.22
C ARG A 110 35.58 -19.74 20.90
N GLN A 111 35.63 -18.46 20.55
CA GLN A 111 36.89 -17.76 20.26
C GLN A 111 37.78 -17.58 21.49
N ILE A 112 37.22 -17.39 22.69
CA ILE A 112 37.95 -17.30 23.94
C ILE A 112 38.58 -18.66 24.28
N ASN A 113 37.86 -19.76 24.07
CA ASN A 113 38.39 -21.10 24.31
C ASN A 113 39.49 -21.48 23.31
N GLU A 114 39.43 -21.01 22.05
CA GLU A 114 40.48 -21.23 21.05
C GLU A 114 41.72 -20.34 21.21
N ARG A 115 41.59 -19.14 21.82
CA ARG A 115 42.65 -18.13 21.92
C ARG A 115 42.98 -17.72 23.36
N ARG A 116 42.77 -18.55 24.34
CA ARG A 116 43.15 -18.21 25.73
C ARG A 116 44.65 -17.97 25.84
N VAL A 117 45.06 -16.71 25.71
CA VAL A 117 46.36 -16.21 26.17
C VAL A 117 46.20 -15.86 27.66
N PRO A 118 46.89 -16.52 28.58
CA PRO A 118 46.80 -16.22 30.00
C PRO A 118 47.20 -14.76 30.25
N GLY A 119 46.33 -13.98 30.85
CA GLY A 119 46.68 -12.63 31.34
C GLY A 119 45.97 -11.44 30.65
N GLN A 120 45.11 -11.61 29.65
CA GLN A 120 44.35 -10.50 29.12
C GLN A 120 43.00 -10.30 29.88
N PRO A 121 42.67 -9.08 30.31
CA PRO A 121 41.38 -8.80 30.95
C PRO A 121 40.23 -8.94 29.94
N PRO A 122 39.04 -9.41 30.37
CA PRO A 122 37.90 -9.56 29.50
C PRO A 122 37.50 -8.23 28.86
N ARG A 123 37.32 -8.20 27.53
CA ARG A 123 36.81 -7.03 26.83
C ARG A 123 35.40 -6.73 27.32
N ARG A 124 35.20 -5.59 27.96
CA ARG A 124 33.87 -5.16 28.42
C ARG A 124 32.93 -5.01 27.25
N PRO A 125 31.72 -5.59 27.32
CA PRO A 125 30.71 -5.39 26.29
C PRO A 125 30.41 -3.91 26.12
N ARG A 126 30.37 -3.45 24.88
CA ARG A 126 30.01 -2.05 24.55
C ARG A 126 28.52 -1.88 24.77
N ILE A 127 28.11 -1.39 25.95
CA ILE A 127 26.70 -1.09 26.24
C ILE A 127 26.32 0.13 25.40
N ILE A 128 25.62 -0.10 24.30
CA ILE A 128 24.97 0.96 23.53
C ILE A 128 23.69 1.30 24.30
N ILE A 129 23.73 2.34 25.13
CA ILE A 129 22.54 2.90 25.78
C ILE A 129 21.73 3.59 24.70
N ALA A 130 20.89 2.83 23.99
CA ALA A 130 19.89 3.43 23.12
C ALA A 130 18.78 4.00 24.00
N LEU A 131 18.56 5.31 23.91
CA LEU A 131 17.46 5.99 24.62
C LEU A 131 16.13 5.31 24.28
N PRO A 132 15.44 4.68 25.24
CA PRO A 132 14.21 3.93 24.97
C PRO A 132 13.12 4.82 24.33
N ASN A 133 13.06 6.10 24.71
CA ASN A 133 12.08 7.06 24.21
C ASN A 133 12.22 7.39 22.72
N ALA A 134 13.42 7.40 22.16
CA ALA A 134 13.64 7.68 20.73
C ALA A 134 13.04 6.59 19.82
N ARG A 135 13.11 5.32 20.23
CA ARG A 135 12.50 4.20 19.51
C ARG A 135 10.96 4.24 19.56
N LEU A 136 10.42 4.61 20.71
CA LEU A 136 8.97 4.76 20.91
C LEU A 136 8.38 5.81 19.95
N ILE A 137 8.99 6.98 19.91
CA ILE A 137 8.59 8.07 19.01
C ILE A 137 8.72 7.63 17.55
N GLY A 138 9.79 6.93 17.20
CA GLY A 138 9.99 6.43 15.83
C GLY A 138 8.90 5.48 15.38
N TYR A 139 8.54 4.47 16.18
CA TYR A 139 7.48 3.52 15.82
C TYR A 139 6.11 4.18 15.74
N ALA A 140 5.78 5.08 16.66
CA ALA A 140 4.52 5.82 16.64
C ALA A 140 4.40 6.72 15.41
N SER A 141 5.43 7.51 15.11
CA SER A 141 5.46 8.40 13.94
C SER A 141 5.34 7.63 12.63
N TYR A 142 6.07 6.52 12.52
CA TYR A 142 6.04 5.68 11.31
C TYR A 142 4.68 5.01 11.09
N SER A 143 4.07 4.48 12.15
CA SER A 143 2.74 3.86 12.04
C SER A 143 1.65 4.87 11.68
N LEU A 144 1.70 6.09 12.25
CA LEU A 144 0.81 7.18 11.86
C LEU A 144 0.99 7.56 10.40
N PHE A 145 2.24 7.65 9.93
CA PHE A 145 2.53 7.91 8.52
C PHE A 145 1.93 6.84 7.60
N LEU A 146 2.05 5.54 7.94
CA LEU A 146 1.47 4.44 7.17
C LEU A 146 -0.06 4.49 7.13
N VAL A 147 -0.71 4.78 8.26
CA VAL A 147 -2.16 4.94 8.34
C VAL A 147 -2.61 6.12 7.48
N PHE A 148 -1.93 7.26 7.58
CA PHE A 148 -2.22 8.43 6.77
C PHE A 148 -2.00 8.18 5.27
N LEU A 149 -0.88 7.54 4.91
CA LEU A 149 -0.55 7.21 3.52
C LEU A 149 -1.61 6.28 2.91
N SER A 150 -2.00 5.22 3.62
CA SER A 150 -3.01 4.27 3.14
C SER A 150 -4.40 4.92 3.01
N LEU A 151 -4.78 5.81 3.93
CA LEU A 151 -6.01 6.60 3.83
C LEU A 151 -5.97 7.52 2.62
N SER A 152 -4.87 8.27 2.44
CA SER A 152 -4.68 9.21 1.33
C SER A 152 -4.77 8.52 -0.03
N LEU A 153 -4.08 7.39 -0.20
CA LEU A 153 -4.15 6.61 -1.43
C LEU A 153 -5.57 6.12 -1.71
N ARG A 154 -6.29 5.66 -0.69
CA ARG A 154 -7.66 5.18 -0.86
C ARG A 154 -8.66 6.30 -1.17
N LEU A 155 -8.43 7.49 -0.61
CA LEU A 155 -9.22 8.68 -0.95
C LEU A 155 -9.01 9.12 -2.41
N LEU A 156 -7.76 9.14 -2.89
CA LEU A 156 -7.45 9.45 -4.28
C LEU A 156 -8.13 8.46 -5.24
N GLU A 157 -8.07 7.16 -4.94
CA GLU A 157 -8.78 6.14 -5.74
C GLU A 157 -10.30 6.37 -5.76
N ARG A 158 -10.87 6.72 -4.62
CA ARG A 158 -12.30 7.01 -4.52
C ARG A 158 -12.71 8.24 -5.32
N GLN A 159 -11.87 9.28 -5.32
CA GLN A 159 -12.09 10.47 -6.15
C GLN A 159 -12.09 10.12 -7.63
N GLU A 160 -11.11 9.34 -8.11
CA GLU A 160 -11.07 8.89 -9.50
C GLU A 160 -12.30 8.06 -9.89
N GLU A 161 -12.77 7.19 -9.00
CA GLU A 161 -13.98 6.39 -9.24
C GLU A 161 -15.24 7.26 -9.35
N MET A 162 -15.37 8.25 -8.46
CA MET A 162 -16.49 9.20 -8.48
C MET A 162 -16.47 10.07 -9.73
N GLU A 163 -15.30 10.58 -10.14
CA GLU A 163 -15.16 11.39 -11.35
C GLU A 163 -15.55 10.61 -12.60
N LYS A 164 -15.08 9.34 -12.73
CA LYS A 164 -15.48 8.45 -13.83
C LYS A 164 -17.00 8.19 -13.83
N THR A 165 -17.59 7.98 -12.67
CA THR A 165 -19.04 7.77 -12.54
C THR A 165 -19.81 9.00 -12.96
N LYS A 166 -19.36 10.20 -12.53
CA LYS A 166 -19.95 11.48 -12.91
C LYS A 166 -19.89 11.69 -14.43
N LEU A 167 -18.72 11.49 -15.04
CA LEU A 167 -18.54 11.62 -16.48
C LEU A 167 -19.45 10.66 -17.27
N ASN A 168 -19.55 9.41 -16.84
CA ASN A 168 -20.46 8.45 -17.46
C ASN A 168 -21.93 8.84 -17.35
N ALA A 169 -22.33 9.42 -16.22
CA ALA A 169 -23.69 9.93 -16.03
C ALA A 169 -23.97 11.14 -16.96
N GLU A 170 -23.02 12.06 -17.08
CA GLU A 170 -23.14 13.21 -18.00
C GLU A 170 -23.23 12.75 -19.46
N LEU A 171 -22.41 11.77 -19.87
CA LEU A 171 -22.50 11.18 -21.20
C LEU A 171 -23.85 10.48 -21.46
N ALA A 172 -24.40 9.81 -20.44
CA ALA A 172 -25.72 9.17 -20.55
C ALA A 172 -26.84 10.23 -20.73
N ILE A 173 -26.77 11.34 -19.99
CA ILE A 173 -27.71 12.46 -20.12
C ILE A 173 -27.61 13.07 -21.54
N LEU A 174 -26.39 13.35 -22.02
CA LEU A 174 -26.20 13.89 -23.37
C LEU A 174 -26.73 12.96 -24.47
N LYS A 175 -26.48 11.64 -24.35
CA LYS A 175 -27.04 10.66 -25.28
C LYS A 175 -28.57 10.62 -25.26
N ASN A 176 -29.18 10.77 -24.08
CA ASN A 176 -30.63 10.78 -23.96
C ASN A 176 -31.28 12.08 -24.48
N GLN A 177 -30.54 13.20 -24.55
CA GLN A 177 -31.00 14.44 -25.16
C GLN A 177 -31.16 14.34 -26.69
N ILE A 178 -30.40 13.43 -27.32
CA ILE A 178 -30.65 13.05 -28.73
C ILE A 178 -31.85 12.10 -28.71
N SER A 179 -33.03 12.66 -28.85
CA SER A 179 -34.29 11.86 -28.88
C SER A 179 -34.23 10.78 -29.97
N PRO A 180 -34.15 9.50 -29.61
CA PRO A 180 -34.14 8.42 -30.62
C PRO A 180 -35.37 8.49 -31.54
N HIS A 181 -36.50 8.89 -30.99
CA HIS A 181 -37.74 9.08 -31.71
C HIS A 181 -37.65 10.16 -32.78
N PHE A 182 -37.00 11.30 -32.47
CA PHE A 182 -36.77 12.35 -33.47
C PHE A 182 -35.89 11.86 -34.61
N PHE A 183 -34.82 11.14 -34.29
CA PHE A 183 -33.92 10.58 -35.29
C PHE A 183 -34.60 9.56 -36.21
N PHE A 184 -35.38 8.62 -35.66
CA PHE A 184 -36.14 7.67 -36.42
C PHE A 184 -37.22 8.34 -37.27
N ASN A 185 -37.92 9.32 -36.74
CA ASN A 185 -38.93 10.09 -37.51
C ASN A 185 -38.30 10.86 -38.68
N THR A 186 -37.13 11.48 -38.43
CA THR A 186 -36.42 12.21 -39.49
C THR A 186 -35.91 11.25 -40.58
N LEU A 187 -35.37 10.09 -40.23
CA LEU A 187 -34.96 9.06 -41.18
C LEU A 187 -36.14 8.51 -41.98
N ASN A 188 -37.26 8.23 -41.33
CA ASN A 188 -38.49 7.78 -42.01
C ASN A 188 -39.01 8.82 -42.99
N ASN A 189 -38.98 10.10 -42.60
CA ASN A 189 -39.38 11.20 -43.49
C ASN A 189 -38.44 11.28 -44.73
N ILE A 190 -37.12 11.22 -44.52
CA ILE A 190 -36.17 11.20 -45.63
C ILE A 190 -36.37 9.98 -46.52
N TYR A 191 -36.54 8.81 -45.93
CA TYR A 191 -36.80 7.57 -46.69
C TYR A 191 -38.09 7.67 -47.54
N SER A 192 -39.18 8.21 -46.99
CA SER A 192 -40.44 8.42 -47.72
C SER A 192 -40.30 9.43 -48.87
N LEU A 193 -39.49 10.47 -48.70
CA LEU A 193 -39.23 11.44 -49.75
C LEU A 193 -38.41 10.85 -50.90
N ILE A 194 -37.43 10.02 -50.61
CA ILE A 194 -36.61 9.32 -51.61
C ILE A 194 -37.49 8.30 -52.39
N GLY A 195 -38.35 7.55 -51.68
CA GLY A 195 -39.28 6.61 -52.27
C GLY A 195 -40.26 7.28 -53.24
N ARG A 196 -40.79 8.44 -52.86
CA ARG A 196 -41.74 9.18 -53.66
C ARG A 196 -41.14 9.76 -54.94
N ASN A 197 -39.91 10.29 -54.86
CA ASN A 197 -39.18 10.78 -56.05
C ASN A 197 -38.86 9.67 -57.05
N ASN A 198 -38.67 8.44 -56.59
CA ASN A 198 -38.40 7.29 -57.47
C ASN A 198 -39.67 6.79 -58.19
N GLU A 199 -40.84 6.96 -57.59
CA GLU A 199 -42.15 6.64 -58.28
C GLU A 199 -42.53 7.67 -59.29
N ASP A 200 -42.35 8.99 -58.96
CA ASP A 200 -42.61 10.09 -59.89
C ASP A 200 -41.68 10.08 -61.12
N SER A 201 -40.43 9.63 -60.94
CA SER A 201 -39.48 9.47 -62.08
C SER A 201 -39.70 8.24 -62.94
N LYS A 202 -40.51 7.24 -62.52
CA LYS A 202 -40.90 6.09 -63.33
C LYS A 202 -42.17 6.31 -64.14
N ASN A 203 -42.96 7.35 -63.78
CA ASN A 203 -44.24 7.67 -64.43
C ASN A 203 -44.16 8.88 -65.41
N ALA A 204 -42.96 9.46 -65.55
CA ALA A 204 -42.64 10.51 -66.52
C ALA A 204 -41.90 9.94 -67.75
#